data_986e99a93519aca40e57a2243d9fcca0
#
_entry.id   986e99a93519aca40e57a2243d9fcca0
#
_cell.length_a   1.000
_cell.length_b   1.000
_cell.length_c   1.000
_cell.angle_alpha   90.00
_cell.angle_beta   90.00
_cell.angle_gamma   90.00
#
_symmetry.space_group_name_H-M   'P 1'
#
loop_
_entity.id
_entity.type
_entity.pdbx_description
1 polymer ?
#
loop_
_entity_poly.entity_id
_entity_poly.type
_entity_poly.pdbx_seq_one_letter_code
_entity_poly.pdbx_strand_id
1 'polypeptide(L)'
;MKPLALTMGDPAGIGGELTLRAWLALRAAGLPFVALDDPARLARLADDMGLAVPVRIARDAAEAAEVFRTALPVLPVPLAAVAVPGQPNPANARAVVASIERATKLALTGAASGVVTNPINKAALYQAGFAYPGHTEFLAELTGATGQQIMMLASPMLRVVPVTVHASLRNSIAMLTTEMIVAASRTTAAALRRDFGIASPRLAVAGLNPHAGEQGALGTEEATLIQPAIDVLRAEGIDVSGPWPPDTMFTAAARKRYDVAICMYHDQALIPLKTLDMDHGVNVTLGLPIVRTSPDHGTAFDIAGKGVADVTSLLAAIELAGALAARRVE
;
A
#
# COMPACT_ATOMS: atom_id res chain seq x y z
N MET A 1 17.40 -0.79 14.83
CA MET A 1 16.55 -1.06 13.66
C MET A 1 16.59 0.14 12.74
N LYS A 2 16.73 -0.04 11.42
CA LYS A 2 16.64 1.07 10.46
C LYS A 2 15.22 1.62 10.43
N PRO A 3 15.02 2.95 10.32
CA PRO A 3 13.67 3.52 10.29
C PRO A 3 12.96 3.21 8.96
N LEU A 4 11.62 3.23 8.98
CA LEU A 4 10.83 3.32 7.78
C LEU A 4 10.83 4.77 7.25
N ALA A 5 10.76 4.96 5.95
CA ALA A 5 10.61 6.28 5.34
C ALA A 5 9.11 6.56 5.11
N LEU A 6 8.57 7.56 5.81
CA LEU A 6 7.16 7.97 5.69
C LEU A 6 7.05 9.23 4.84
N THR A 7 6.35 9.16 3.70
CA THR A 7 6.18 10.31 2.81
C THR A 7 5.14 11.31 3.34
N MET A 8 5.24 12.58 2.91
CA MET A 8 4.34 13.64 3.38
C MET A 8 2.87 13.47 2.94
N GLY A 9 2.61 12.80 1.80
CA GLY A 9 1.31 12.83 1.15
C GLY A 9 0.97 14.20 0.59
N ASP A 10 -0.33 14.49 0.38
CA ASP A 10 -0.76 15.86 0.07
C ASP A 10 -0.68 16.74 1.33
N PRO A 11 0.05 17.87 1.29
CA PRO A 11 0.21 18.75 2.45
C PRO A 11 -1.10 19.34 3.01
N ALA A 12 -2.13 19.45 2.18
CA ALA A 12 -3.44 19.95 2.58
C ALA A 12 -4.38 18.84 3.11
N GLY A 13 -3.98 17.56 3.01
CA GLY A 13 -4.74 16.42 3.49
C GLY A 13 -4.42 16.03 4.94
N ILE A 14 -4.96 14.89 5.37
CA ILE A 14 -4.80 14.38 6.74
C ILE A 14 -3.42 13.75 7.03
N GLY A 15 -2.54 13.55 6.00
CA GLY A 15 -1.27 12.84 6.17
C GLY A 15 -0.37 13.39 7.26
N GLY A 16 -0.27 14.73 7.41
CA GLY A 16 0.51 15.36 8.47
C GLY A 16 -0.06 15.09 9.86
N GLU A 17 -1.39 15.20 10.03
CA GLU A 17 -2.10 14.86 11.27
C GLU A 17 -1.86 13.40 11.66
N LEU A 18 -2.02 12.49 10.72
CA LEU A 18 -1.79 11.06 10.94
C LEU A 18 -0.34 10.75 11.30
N THR A 19 0.64 11.44 10.67
CA THR A 19 2.07 11.31 10.99
C THR A 19 2.36 11.69 12.44
N LEU A 20 1.82 12.81 12.92
CA LEU A 20 1.97 13.26 14.31
C LEU A 20 1.36 12.25 15.31
N ARG A 21 0.15 11.77 15.03
CA ARG A 21 -0.54 10.77 15.87
C ARG A 21 0.16 9.41 15.85
N ALA A 22 0.65 8.98 14.70
CA ALA A 22 1.40 7.73 14.57
C ALA A 22 2.69 7.79 15.40
N TRP A 23 3.40 8.93 15.40
CA TRP A 23 4.57 9.08 16.26
C TRP A 23 4.23 8.97 17.75
N LEU A 24 3.15 9.63 18.20
CA LEU A 24 2.70 9.54 19.60
C LEU A 24 2.40 8.07 20.01
N ALA A 25 1.78 7.29 19.12
CA ALA A 25 1.45 5.89 19.37
C ALA A 25 2.72 4.99 19.38
N LEU A 26 3.67 5.21 18.46
CA LEU A 26 4.75 4.27 18.20
C LEU A 26 6.08 4.63 18.87
N ARG A 27 6.26 5.85 19.41
CA ARG A 27 7.54 6.29 20.00
C ARG A 27 8.09 5.38 21.07
N ALA A 28 7.22 4.71 21.83
CA ALA A 28 7.63 3.78 22.88
C ALA A 28 7.76 2.31 22.37
N ALA A 29 7.09 1.96 21.26
CA ALA A 29 7.04 0.60 20.73
C ALA A 29 8.32 0.15 20.03
N GLY A 30 9.24 1.08 19.70
CA GLY A 30 10.52 0.73 19.09
C GLY A 30 10.47 0.43 17.60
N LEU A 31 9.43 0.88 16.89
CA LEU A 31 9.31 0.83 15.44
C LEU A 31 9.55 2.24 14.85
N PRO A 32 10.80 2.63 14.59
CA PRO A 32 11.11 3.98 14.17
C PRO A 32 10.70 4.22 12.71
N PHE A 33 10.20 5.44 12.45
CA PHE A 33 10.08 6.00 11.13
C PHE A 33 10.63 7.41 11.07
N VAL A 34 10.97 7.88 9.89
CA VAL A 34 11.37 9.25 9.60
C VAL A 34 10.39 9.87 8.61
N ALA A 35 9.84 11.02 8.93
CA ALA A 35 8.98 11.76 8.03
C ALA A 35 9.81 12.52 6.99
N LEU A 36 9.45 12.41 5.72
CA LEU A 36 9.99 13.23 4.64
C LEU A 36 8.99 14.35 4.35
N ASP A 37 9.08 15.44 5.11
CA ASP A 37 8.06 16.49 5.14
C ASP A 37 8.70 17.87 5.44
N ASP A 38 7.90 18.93 5.44
CA ASP A 38 8.28 20.26 5.91
C ASP A 38 8.19 20.31 7.44
N PRO A 39 9.33 20.43 8.16
CA PRO A 39 9.33 20.40 9.61
C PRO A 39 8.58 21.58 10.23
N ALA A 40 8.59 22.75 9.60
CA ALA A 40 7.86 23.91 10.10
C ALA A 40 6.34 23.75 9.95
N ARG A 41 5.90 23.08 8.86
CA ARG A 41 4.50 22.69 8.69
C ARG A 41 4.04 21.71 9.77
N LEU A 42 4.81 20.64 10.03
CA LEU A 42 4.46 19.65 11.03
C LEU A 42 4.43 20.23 12.45
N ALA A 43 5.38 21.12 12.78
CA ALA A 43 5.40 21.80 14.07
C ALA A 43 4.15 22.68 14.25
N ARG A 44 3.82 23.50 13.26
CA ARG A 44 2.58 24.32 13.31
C ARG A 44 1.34 23.45 13.45
N LEU A 45 1.26 22.37 12.68
CA LEU A 45 0.11 21.46 12.75
C LEU A 45 -0.01 20.79 14.13
N ALA A 46 1.10 20.44 14.76
CA ALA A 46 1.11 19.92 16.13
C ALA A 46 0.58 20.96 17.12
N ASP A 47 1.03 22.21 17.02
CA ASP A 47 0.59 23.33 17.86
C ASP A 47 -0.91 23.61 17.67
N ASP A 48 -1.38 23.71 16.41
CA ASP A 48 -2.79 23.98 16.07
C ASP A 48 -3.73 22.88 16.58
N MET A 49 -3.24 21.65 16.68
CA MET A 49 -4.00 20.49 17.18
C MET A 49 -3.80 20.23 18.68
N GLY A 50 -2.99 21.02 19.36
CA GLY A 50 -2.65 20.81 20.78
C GLY A 50 -1.93 19.48 21.05
N LEU A 51 -1.16 18.96 20.10
CA LEU A 51 -0.43 17.71 20.24
C LEU A 51 1.00 17.99 20.76
N ALA A 52 1.36 17.33 21.85
CA ALA A 52 2.72 17.42 22.42
C ALA A 52 3.71 16.57 21.60
N VAL A 53 4.00 16.99 20.36
CA VAL A 53 4.92 16.33 19.43
C VAL A 53 6.10 17.24 19.15
N PRO A 54 7.26 17.06 19.80
CA PRO A 54 8.47 17.75 19.42
C PRO A 54 8.89 17.31 18.01
N VAL A 55 9.04 18.25 17.09
CA VAL A 55 9.54 18.00 15.73
C VAL A 55 11.02 18.30 15.67
N ARG A 56 11.84 17.37 15.17
CA ARG A 56 13.29 17.53 15.07
C ARG A 56 13.80 17.21 13.67
N ILE A 57 14.56 18.11 13.10
CA ILE A 57 15.29 17.87 11.85
C ILE A 57 16.40 16.86 12.14
N ALA A 58 16.36 15.75 11.39
CA ALA A 58 17.43 14.75 11.37
C ALA A 58 18.33 14.99 10.15
N ARG A 59 19.62 14.73 10.28
CA ARG A 59 20.60 14.83 9.19
C ARG A 59 20.45 13.67 8.20
N ASP A 60 20.17 12.50 8.75
CA ASP A 60 20.04 11.25 8.00
C ASP A 60 19.09 10.24 8.71
N ALA A 61 18.91 9.08 8.11
CA ALA A 61 18.05 8.04 8.65
C ALA A 61 18.60 7.40 9.95
N ALA A 62 19.91 7.39 10.15
CA ALA A 62 20.51 6.84 11.37
C ALA A 62 20.21 7.72 12.57
N GLU A 63 20.44 9.03 12.45
CA GLU A 63 20.08 10.00 13.50
C GLU A 63 18.56 9.99 13.76
N ALA A 64 17.75 9.84 12.70
CA ALA A 64 16.30 9.73 12.85
C ALA A 64 15.88 8.56 13.76
N ALA A 65 16.54 7.41 13.64
CA ALA A 65 16.26 6.26 14.50
C ALA A 65 16.67 6.53 15.98
N GLU A 66 17.73 7.26 16.21
CA GLU A 66 18.22 7.61 17.56
C GLU A 66 17.25 8.56 18.28
N VAL A 67 16.74 9.57 17.58
CA VAL A 67 15.89 10.61 18.18
C VAL A 67 14.41 10.23 18.25
N PHE A 68 13.99 9.16 17.56
CA PHE A 68 12.58 8.80 17.40
C PHE A 68 11.79 8.68 18.71
N ARG A 69 12.41 8.22 19.78
CA ARG A 69 11.75 8.10 21.09
C ARG A 69 11.41 9.44 21.76
N THR A 70 12.14 10.48 21.43
CA THR A 70 12.03 11.77 22.10
C THR A 70 11.43 12.87 21.24
N ALA A 71 11.52 12.74 19.91
CA ALA A 71 10.97 13.70 18.97
C ALA A 71 10.60 13.00 17.65
N LEU A 72 9.65 13.55 16.90
CA LEU A 72 9.36 13.13 15.53
C LEU A 72 10.52 13.56 14.62
N PRO A 73 11.31 12.62 14.09
CA PRO A 73 12.41 12.96 13.19
C PRO A 73 11.88 13.30 11.81
N VAL A 74 12.39 14.39 11.23
CA VAL A 74 12.03 14.85 9.90
C VAL A 74 13.27 15.03 9.04
N LEU A 75 13.29 14.44 7.86
CA LEU A 75 14.21 14.78 6.77
C LEU A 75 13.55 15.88 5.93
N PRO A 76 14.08 17.11 5.95
CA PRO A 76 13.35 18.26 5.41
C PRO A 76 13.06 18.17 3.93
N VAL A 77 11.81 18.35 3.56
CA VAL A 77 11.32 18.56 2.20
C VAL A 77 10.45 19.83 2.23
N PRO A 78 11.04 21.01 1.96
CA PRO A 78 10.34 22.28 2.13
C PRO A 78 9.20 22.44 1.13
N LEU A 79 8.11 23.04 1.59
CA LEU A 79 6.98 23.41 0.73
C LEU A 79 7.25 24.74 0.01
N ALA A 80 6.78 24.86 -1.24
CA ALA A 80 6.87 26.09 -2.01
C ALA A 80 5.81 27.12 -1.59
N ALA A 81 4.69 26.67 -1.03
CA ALA A 81 3.59 27.51 -0.56
C ALA A 81 3.06 26.98 0.78
N VAL A 82 2.51 27.84 1.59
CA VAL A 82 1.87 27.48 2.85
C VAL A 82 0.73 26.47 2.56
N ALA A 83 0.75 25.34 3.26
CA ALA A 83 -0.33 24.37 3.18
C ALA A 83 -1.50 24.82 4.05
N VAL A 84 -2.68 24.87 3.46
CA VAL A 84 -3.94 25.16 4.16
C VAL A 84 -4.75 23.86 4.19
N PRO A 85 -5.13 23.35 5.35
CA PRO A 85 -5.91 22.12 5.46
C PRO A 85 -7.18 22.16 4.58
N GLY A 86 -7.44 21.11 3.82
CA GLY A 86 -8.58 21.01 2.93
C GLY A 86 -8.45 21.75 1.60
N GLN A 87 -7.36 22.50 1.37
CA GLN A 87 -7.17 23.31 0.16
C GLN A 87 -5.88 22.88 -0.57
N PRO A 88 -5.94 21.86 -1.46
CA PRO A 88 -4.76 21.39 -2.18
C PRO A 88 -4.19 22.49 -3.09
N ASN A 89 -2.85 22.62 -3.08
CA ASN A 89 -2.16 23.65 -3.85
C ASN A 89 -1.11 23.01 -4.77
N PRO A 90 -1.27 23.11 -6.12
CA PRO A 90 -0.32 22.55 -7.08
C PRO A 90 1.12 23.06 -6.94
N ALA A 91 1.33 24.23 -6.33
CA ALA A 91 2.68 24.75 -6.07
C ALA A 91 3.50 23.79 -5.17
N ASN A 92 2.84 23.01 -4.33
CA ASN A 92 3.49 22.02 -3.44
C ASN A 92 3.73 20.65 -4.10
N ALA A 93 3.26 20.44 -5.33
CA ALA A 93 3.37 19.15 -6.02
C ALA A 93 4.83 18.65 -6.13
N ARG A 94 5.78 19.55 -6.40
CA ARG A 94 7.21 19.19 -6.45
C ARG A 94 7.73 18.67 -5.12
N ALA A 95 7.27 19.22 -4.01
CA ALA A 95 7.65 18.72 -2.68
C ALA A 95 7.07 17.33 -2.42
N VAL A 96 5.82 17.08 -2.82
CA VAL A 96 5.19 15.76 -2.71
C VAL A 96 5.98 14.72 -3.51
N VAL A 97 6.34 15.02 -4.76
CA VAL A 97 7.14 14.13 -5.61
C VAL A 97 8.53 13.90 -4.99
N ALA A 98 9.22 14.96 -4.58
CA ALA A 98 10.54 14.87 -3.95
C ALA A 98 10.52 14.04 -2.65
N SER A 99 9.43 14.10 -1.88
CA SER A 99 9.24 13.25 -0.69
C SER A 99 9.22 11.77 -1.06
N ILE A 100 8.49 11.39 -2.13
CA ILE A 100 8.40 10.00 -2.60
C ILE A 100 9.74 9.53 -3.17
N GLU A 101 10.38 10.32 -4.03
CA GLU A 101 11.69 10.00 -4.63
C GLU A 101 12.75 9.78 -3.56
N ARG A 102 12.81 10.67 -2.57
CA ARG A 102 13.79 10.60 -1.50
C ARG A 102 13.53 9.41 -0.57
N ALA A 103 12.25 9.11 -0.23
CA ALA A 103 11.88 7.93 0.54
C ALA A 103 12.29 6.64 -0.19
N THR A 104 12.01 6.56 -1.48
CA THR A 104 12.37 5.43 -2.34
C THR A 104 13.88 5.24 -2.40
N LYS A 105 14.64 6.32 -2.57
CA LYS A 105 16.11 6.28 -2.58
C LYS A 105 16.68 5.77 -1.25
N LEU A 106 16.13 6.21 -0.11
CA LEU A 106 16.55 5.72 1.22
C LEU A 106 16.31 4.21 1.37
N ALA A 107 15.19 3.70 0.87
CA ALA A 107 14.90 2.28 0.90
C ALA A 107 15.81 1.48 -0.06
N LEU A 108 16.04 1.96 -1.29
CA LEU A 108 16.92 1.31 -2.27
C LEU A 108 18.37 1.23 -1.78
N THR A 109 18.86 2.27 -1.11
CA THR A 109 20.22 2.28 -0.54
C THR A 109 20.33 1.53 0.78
N GLY A 110 19.22 1.03 1.30
CA GLY A 110 19.15 0.35 2.59
C GLY A 110 19.37 1.27 3.80
N ALA A 111 19.27 2.60 3.63
CA ALA A 111 19.28 3.55 4.73
C ALA A 111 17.94 3.54 5.50
N ALA A 112 16.83 3.32 4.80
CA ALA A 112 15.54 3.01 5.39
C ALA A 112 15.18 1.54 5.14
N SER A 113 14.38 0.93 6.03
CA SER A 113 13.97 -0.46 5.92
C SER A 113 12.81 -0.69 4.95
N GLY A 114 12.08 0.37 4.59
CA GLY A 114 10.96 0.35 3.65
C GLY A 114 10.33 1.73 3.53
N VAL A 115 9.30 1.83 2.70
CA VAL A 115 8.54 3.06 2.44
C VAL A 115 7.10 2.89 2.88
N VAL A 116 6.59 3.85 3.63
CA VAL A 116 5.15 4.00 3.92
C VAL A 116 4.69 5.30 3.26
N THR A 117 3.63 5.25 2.46
CA THR A 117 3.18 6.47 1.76
C THR A 117 1.86 6.98 2.32
N ASN A 118 1.85 8.25 2.72
CA ASN A 118 0.61 8.99 2.95
C ASN A 118 -0.13 9.28 1.62
N PRO A 119 -1.46 9.45 1.64
CA PRO A 119 -2.26 9.68 0.45
C PRO A 119 -1.89 10.97 -0.29
N ILE A 120 -1.91 10.92 -1.63
CA ILE A 120 -1.67 12.07 -2.52
C ILE A 120 -2.93 12.50 -3.26
N ASN A 121 -2.99 13.77 -3.63
CA ASN A 121 -4.00 14.30 -4.54
C ASN A 121 -3.50 14.23 -5.99
N LYS A 122 -4.04 13.32 -6.78
CA LYS A 122 -3.64 13.13 -8.18
C LYS A 122 -3.93 14.38 -9.03
N ALA A 123 -5.06 15.07 -8.81
CA ALA A 123 -5.42 16.25 -9.59
C ALA A 123 -4.41 17.39 -9.43
N ALA A 124 -3.95 17.67 -8.20
CA ALA A 124 -2.92 18.66 -7.94
C ALA A 124 -1.57 18.27 -8.56
N LEU A 125 -1.21 17.00 -8.53
CA LEU A 125 0.02 16.50 -9.13
C LEU A 125 -0.03 16.55 -10.66
N TYR A 126 -1.14 16.20 -11.30
CA TYR A 126 -1.30 16.27 -12.75
C TYR A 126 -1.19 17.71 -13.27
N GLN A 127 -1.77 18.69 -12.54
CA GLN A 127 -1.62 20.11 -12.86
C GLN A 127 -0.16 20.58 -12.83
N ALA A 128 0.68 19.92 -12.04
CA ALA A 128 2.12 20.19 -11.96
C ALA A 128 2.98 19.32 -12.90
N GLY A 129 2.36 18.54 -13.80
CA GLY A 129 3.05 17.74 -14.81
C GLY A 129 3.44 16.33 -14.36
N PHE A 130 2.90 15.81 -13.26
CA PHE A 130 3.13 14.43 -12.85
C PHE A 130 2.47 13.47 -13.85
N ALA A 131 3.26 12.55 -14.40
CA ALA A 131 2.84 11.72 -15.54
C ALA A 131 2.31 10.33 -15.18
N TYR A 132 2.29 9.96 -13.88
CA TYR A 132 1.96 8.61 -13.45
C TYR A 132 0.53 8.52 -12.89
N PRO A 133 -0.18 7.38 -13.07
CA PRO A 133 -1.53 7.17 -12.53
C PRO A 133 -1.62 7.23 -10.99
N GLY A 134 -0.51 6.91 -10.31
CA GLY A 134 -0.45 6.92 -8.85
C GLY A 134 0.91 6.51 -8.29
N HIS A 135 0.94 6.24 -6.98
CA HIS A 135 2.15 5.80 -6.29
C HIS A 135 2.73 4.51 -6.86
N THR A 136 1.88 3.54 -7.19
CA THR A 136 2.30 2.20 -7.60
C THR A 136 3.15 2.23 -8.86
N GLU A 137 2.70 2.93 -9.89
CA GLU A 137 3.40 3.09 -11.15
C GLU A 137 4.65 3.95 -10.99
N PHE A 138 4.55 5.04 -10.22
CA PHE A 138 5.71 5.90 -9.97
C PHE A 138 6.81 5.19 -9.18
N LEU A 139 6.46 4.43 -8.15
CA LEU A 139 7.44 3.65 -7.39
C LEU A 139 8.06 2.52 -8.22
N ALA A 140 7.28 1.88 -9.09
CA ALA A 140 7.81 0.89 -10.02
C ALA A 140 8.85 1.49 -10.96
N GLU A 141 8.62 2.68 -11.50
CA GLU A 141 9.58 3.42 -12.32
C GLU A 141 10.84 3.77 -11.53
N LEU A 142 10.69 4.38 -10.35
CA LEU A 142 11.82 4.76 -9.48
C LEU A 142 12.70 3.58 -9.05
N THR A 143 12.13 2.38 -9.01
CA THR A 143 12.81 1.17 -8.55
C THR A 143 13.25 0.24 -9.69
N GLY A 144 12.98 0.60 -10.96
CA GLY A 144 13.26 -0.24 -12.12
C GLY A 144 12.41 -1.52 -12.20
N ALA A 145 11.24 -1.53 -11.55
CA ALA A 145 10.34 -2.67 -11.48
C ALA A 145 9.05 -2.48 -12.31
N THR A 146 9.09 -1.60 -13.31
CA THR A 146 7.95 -1.30 -14.18
C THR A 146 7.39 -2.56 -14.82
N GLY A 147 6.07 -2.78 -14.68
CA GLY A 147 5.37 -3.98 -15.15
C GLY A 147 5.40 -5.17 -14.18
N GLN A 148 6.14 -5.10 -13.08
CA GLN A 148 6.20 -6.17 -12.07
C GLN A 148 5.34 -5.86 -10.83
N GLN A 149 4.91 -4.62 -10.69
CA GLN A 149 4.15 -4.16 -9.52
C GLN A 149 2.76 -4.79 -9.48
N ILE A 150 2.39 -5.38 -8.36
CA ILE A 150 1.09 -5.96 -8.10
C ILE A 150 0.51 -5.34 -6.83
N MET A 151 -0.74 -4.91 -6.90
CA MET A 151 -1.48 -4.44 -5.75
C MET A 151 -1.97 -5.62 -4.91
N MET A 152 -1.68 -5.61 -3.62
CA MET A 152 -2.31 -6.46 -2.63
C MET A 152 -2.98 -5.58 -1.58
N LEU A 153 -4.19 -5.92 -1.20
CA LEU A 153 -4.78 -5.42 0.04
C LEU A 153 -4.67 -6.51 1.10
N ALA A 154 -4.12 -6.17 2.25
CA ALA A 154 -3.84 -7.12 3.33
C ALA A 154 -4.41 -6.64 4.66
N SER A 155 -5.07 -7.53 5.39
CA SER A 155 -5.42 -7.37 6.79
C SER A 155 -5.11 -8.66 7.56
N PRO A 156 -5.17 -8.67 8.90
CA PRO A 156 -5.06 -9.90 9.68
C PRO A 156 -6.06 -10.98 9.28
N MET A 157 -7.21 -10.60 8.71
CA MET A 157 -8.30 -11.52 8.39
C MET A 157 -8.26 -12.07 6.96
N LEU A 158 -7.66 -11.32 6.01
CA LEU A 158 -7.70 -11.68 4.59
C LEU A 158 -6.61 -10.93 3.81
N ARG A 159 -6.02 -11.59 2.78
CA ARG A 159 -5.20 -10.94 1.74
C ARG A 159 -5.86 -11.16 0.40
N VAL A 160 -5.95 -10.11 -0.40
CA VAL A 160 -6.56 -10.13 -1.73
C VAL A 160 -5.69 -9.42 -2.75
N VAL A 161 -5.66 -9.96 -3.95
CA VAL A 161 -4.91 -9.39 -5.08
C VAL A 161 -5.87 -9.26 -6.26
N PRO A 162 -6.27 -8.06 -6.66
CA PRO A 162 -7.02 -7.84 -7.88
C PRO A 162 -6.08 -7.91 -9.10
N VAL A 163 -6.43 -8.74 -10.08
CA VAL A 163 -5.67 -8.85 -11.35
C VAL A 163 -5.87 -7.59 -12.19
N THR A 164 -7.10 -7.08 -12.25
CA THR A 164 -7.41 -5.81 -12.91
C THR A 164 -7.77 -4.75 -11.88
N VAL A 165 -7.17 -3.55 -12.01
CA VAL A 165 -7.36 -2.40 -11.11
C VAL A 165 -7.69 -1.14 -11.92
N HIS A 166 -8.36 -0.16 -11.32
CA HIS A 166 -8.63 1.16 -11.88
C HIS A 166 -9.29 1.16 -13.28
N ALA A 167 -10.04 0.11 -13.60
CA ALA A 167 -10.80 -0.03 -14.84
C ALA A 167 -12.29 -0.18 -14.55
N SER A 168 -13.14 0.24 -15.48
CA SER A 168 -14.57 -0.09 -15.39
C SER A 168 -14.77 -1.61 -15.44
N LEU A 169 -15.85 -2.14 -14.85
CA LEU A 169 -16.10 -3.57 -14.86
C LEU A 169 -16.11 -4.15 -16.28
N ARG A 170 -16.71 -3.43 -17.24
CA ARG A 170 -16.68 -3.81 -18.67
C ARG A 170 -15.26 -3.93 -19.20
N ASN A 171 -14.41 -2.95 -18.92
CA ASN A 171 -13.01 -2.96 -19.37
C ASN A 171 -12.20 -4.01 -18.62
N SER A 172 -12.45 -4.25 -17.33
CA SER A 172 -11.80 -5.30 -16.55
C SER A 172 -12.01 -6.68 -17.18
N ILE A 173 -13.24 -6.98 -17.62
CA ILE A 173 -13.54 -8.23 -18.31
C ILE A 173 -12.82 -8.30 -19.66
N ALA A 174 -12.86 -7.20 -20.43
CA ALA A 174 -12.28 -7.18 -21.78
C ALA A 174 -10.74 -7.28 -21.80
N MET A 175 -10.07 -6.77 -20.75
CA MET A 175 -8.61 -6.77 -20.67
C MET A 175 -8.03 -8.00 -19.96
N LEU A 176 -8.86 -8.77 -19.25
CA LEU A 176 -8.40 -9.93 -18.48
C LEU A 176 -7.83 -11.00 -19.42
N THR A 177 -6.61 -11.44 -19.13
CA THR A 177 -5.93 -12.51 -19.87
C THR A 177 -5.34 -13.55 -18.93
N THR A 178 -5.06 -14.74 -19.46
CA THR A 178 -4.36 -15.81 -18.75
C THR A 178 -2.99 -15.34 -18.23
N GLU A 179 -2.25 -14.58 -19.03
CA GLU A 179 -0.91 -14.06 -18.69
C GLU A 179 -0.96 -13.09 -17.51
N MET A 180 -1.99 -12.23 -17.43
CA MET A 180 -2.19 -11.32 -16.30
C MET A 180 -2.42 -12.09 -15.00
N ILE A 181 -3.27 -13.12 -15.03
CA ILE A 181 -3.54 -13.97 -13.86
C ILE A 181 -2.26 -14.69 -13.42
N VAL A 182 -1.52 -15.25 -14.36
CA VAL A 182 -0.25 -15.93 -14.09
C VAL A 182 0.78 -14.97 -13.51
N ALA A 183 0.98 -13.80 -14.10
CA ALA A 183 1.94 -12.81 -13.62
C ALA A 183 1.61 -12.31 -12.21
N ALA A 184 0.34 -11.96 -11.94
CA ALA A 184 -0.11 -11.53 -10.62
C ALA A 184 0.10 -12.63 -9.58
N SER A 185 -0.23 -13.87 -9.92
CA SER A 185 -0.09 -15.03 -9.01
C SER A 185 1.37 -15.36 -8.71
N ARG A 186 2.26 -15.36 -9.72
CA ARG A 186 3.72 -15.59 -9.53
C ARG A 186 4.33 -14.53 -8.62
N THR A 187 4.08 -13.26 -8.92
CA THR A 187 4.57 -12.14 -8.09
C THR A 187 4.06 -12.25 -6.65
N THR A 188 2.78 -12.61 -6.50
CA THR A 188 2.16 -12.79 -5.18
C THR A 188 2.80 -13.95 -4.42
N ALA A 189 2.96 -15.12 -5.05
CA ALA A 189 3.59 -16.28 -4.41
C ALA A 189 5.04 -15.99 -3.98
N ALA A 190 5.82 -15.31 -4.84
CA ALA A 190 7.18 -14.89 -4.52
C ALA A 190 7.23 -13.91 -3.34
N ALA A 191 6.33 -12.92 -3.31
CA ALA A 191 6.25 -11.95 -2.23
C ALA A 191 5.80 -12.58 -0.91
N LEU A 192 4.85 -13.51 -0.94
CA LEU A 192 4.42 -14.22 0.27
C LEU A 192 5.55 -15.05 0.89
N ARG A 193 6.40 -15.66 0.08
CA ARG A 193 7.60 -16.35 0.58
C ARG A 193 8.62 -15.38 1.16
N ARG A 194 9.02 -14.38 0.36
CA ARG A 194 10.11 -13.47 0.72
C ARG A 194 9.74 -12.51 1.85
N ASP A 195 8.55 -11.88 1.76
CA ASP A 195 8.18 -10.75 2.61
C ASP A 195 7.27 -11.16 3.77
N PHE A 196 6.38 -12.14 3.56
CA PHE A 196 5.45 -12.59 4.59
C PHE A 196 5.95 -13.85 5.34
N GLY A 197 7.04 -14.47 4.87
CA GLY A 197 7.64 -15.67 5.52
C GLY A 197 6.78 -16.91 5.40
N ILE A 198 5.89 -16.99 4.40
CA ILE A 198 5.06 -18.16 4.14
C ILE A 198 5.79 -19.05 3.15
N ALA A 199 6.48 -20.09 3.65
CA ALA A 199 7.35 -20.94 2.83
C ALA A 199 6.60 -21.61 1.65
N SER A 200 5.37 -22.04 1.87
CA SER A 200 4.52 -22.70 0.88
C SER A 200 3.17 -21.97 0.77
N PRO A 201 3.12 -20.80 0.11
CA PRO A 201 1.90 -20.01 0.04
C PRO A 201 0.83 -20.70 -0.79
N ARG A 202 -0.39 -20.76 -0.26
CA ARG A 202 -1.58 -21.34 -0.89
C ARG A 202 -2.38 -20.21 -1.52
N LEU A 203 -2.53 -20.23 -2.84
CA LEU A 203 -3.28 -19.25 -3.59
C LEU A 203 -4.67 -19.80 -3.94
N ALA A 204 -5.72 -19.00 -3.72
CA ALA A 204 -7.06 -19.31 -4.17
C ALA A 204 -7.49 -18.35 -5.30
N VAL A 205 -7.74 -18.87 -6.49
CA VAL A 205 -8.14 -18.05 -7.64
C VAL A 205 -9.67 -18.00 -7.70
N ALA A 206 -10.24 -16.81 -7.72
CA ALA A 206 -11.66 -16.59 -7.86
C ALA A 206 -12.12 -16.87 -9.31
N GLY A 207 -13.31 -17.35 -9.48
CA GLY A 207 -14.02 -17.31 -10.77
C GLY A 207 -14.41 -15.87 -11.12
N LEU A 208 -14.66 -15.61 -12.38
CA LEU A 208 -15.18 -14.32 -12.86
C LEU A 208 -16.71 -14.31 -12.76
N ASN A 209 -17.34 -15.42 -13.20
CA ASN A 209 -18.78 -15.54 -13.32
C ASN A 209 -19.43 -16.15 -12.06
N PRO A 210 -20.75 -15.97 -11.88
CA PRO A 210 -21.49 -16.64 -10.81
C PRO A 210 -21.26 -18.15 -10.84
N HIS A 211 -21.14 -18.76 -9.65
CA HIS A 211 -20.86 -20.19 -9.47
C HIS A 211 -19.63 -20.69 -10.24
N ALA A 212 -18.64 -19.80 -10.47
CA ALA A 212 -17.46 -20.08 -11.28
C ALA A 212 -17.80 -20.63 -12.68
N GLY A 213 -18.79 -20.01 -13.33
CA GLY A 213 -19.20 -20.31 -14.70
C GLY A 213 -20.11 -21.53 -14.85
N GLU A 214 -20.40 -22.28 -13.78
CA GLU A 214 -21.29 -23.46 -13.76
C GLU A 214 -21.06 -24.37 -14.97
N GLN A 215 -19.83 -24.81 -15.17
CA GLN A 215 -19.40 -25.65 -16.31
C GLN A 215 -19.68 -25.04 -17.71
N GLY A 216 -19.66 -23.70 -17.79
CA GLY A 216 -19.85 -22.94 -19.03
C GLY A 216 -21.28 -22.45 -19.26
N ALA A 217 -22.23 -22.79 -18.37
CA ALA A 217 -23.62 -22.34 -18.50
C ALA A 217 -23.79 -20.83 -18.22
N LEU A 218 -22.93 -20.26 -17.38
CA LEU A 218 -22.98 -18.86 -16.97
C LEU A 218 -21.77 -18.02 -17.45
N GLY A 219 -20.97 -18.56 -18.35
CA GLY A 219 -19.80 -17.95 -18.92
C GLY A 219 -18.68 -18.96 -19.13
N THR A 220 -17.72 -18.64 -19.97
CA THR A 220 -16.65 -19.57 -20.38
C THR A 220 -15.26 -19.12 -19.93
N GLU A 221 -15.14 -17.95 -19.30
CA GLU A 221 -13.87 -17.35 -18.90
C GLU A 221 -13.11 -18.20 -17.89
N GLU A 222 -13.81 -18.96 -17.07
CA GLU A 222 -13.19 -19.94 -16.15
C GLU A 222 -12.45 -21.02 -16.93
N ALA A 223 -13.04 -21.56 -17.98
CA ALA A 223 -12.44 -22.60 -18.80
C ALA A 223 -11.40 -22.05 -19.78
N THR A 224 -11.61 -20.84 -20.31
CA THR A 224 -10.77 -20.29 -21.39
C THR A 224 -9.61 -19.41 -20.91
N LEU A 225 -9.71 -18.82 -19.72
CA LEU A 225 -8.71 -17.91 -19.18
C LEU A 225 -8.15 -18.37 -17.82
N ILE A 226 -9.06 -18.69 -16.87
CA ILE A 226 -8.66 -18.89 -15.47
C ILE A 226 -8.06 -20.29 -15.26
N GLN A 227 -8.70 -21.33 -15.76
CA GLN A 227 -8.19 -22.69 -15.63
C GLN A 227 -6.82 -22.87 -16.30
N PRO A 228 -6.58 -22.36 -17.53
CA PRO A 228 -5.25 -22.39 -18.13
C PRO A 228 -4.19 -21.68 -17.28
N ALA A 229 -4.51 -20.55 -16.64
CA ALA A 229 -3.58 -19.88 -15.73
C ALA A 229 -3.24 -20.75 -14.50
N ILE A 230 -4.25 -21.40 -13.91
CA ILE A 230 -4.08 -22.31 -12.79
C ILE A 230 -3.17 -23.48 -13.17
N ASP A 231 -3.39 -24.06 -14.36
CA ASP A 231 -2.61 -25.21 -14.84
C ASP A 231 -1.13 -24.84 -15.07
N VAL A 232 -0.86 -23.67 -15.64
CA VAL A 232 0.53 -23.13 -15.76
C VAL A 232 1.16 -22.98 -14.39
N LEU A 233 0.48 -22.37 -13.43
CA LEU A 233 1.01 -22.14 -12.09
C LEU A 233 1.28 -23.44 -11.33
N ARG A 234 0.41 -24.44 -11.48
CA ARG A 234 0.63 -25.79 -10.91
C ARG A 234 1.84 -26.49 -11.51
N ALA A 235 2.01 -26.38 -12.83
CA ALA A 235 3.18 -26.93 -13.50
C ALA A 235 4.50 -26.29 -13.03
N GLU A 236 4.46 -25.07 -12.53
CA GLU A 236 5.59 -24.36 -11.89
C GLU A 236 5.78 -24.70 -10.41
N GLY A 237 4.95 -25.58 -9.84
CA GLY A 237 5.03 -25.97 -8.44
C GLY A 237 4.44 -24.94 -7.46
N ILE A 238 3.60 -24.02 -7.94
CA ILE A 238 2.87 -23.10 -7.07
C ILE A 238 1.59 -23.79 -6.56
N ASP A 239 1.38 -23.78 -5.24
CA ASP A 239 0.16 -24.29 -4.64
C ASP A 239 -1.00 -23.32 -4.94
N VAL A 240 -1.80 -23.67 -5.92
CA VAL A 240 -2.91 -22.85 -6.40
C VAL A 240 -4.15 -23.70 -6.60
N SER A 241 -5.28 -23.18 -6.14
CA SER A 241 -6.59 -23.82 -6.21
C SER A 241 -7.62 -22.88 -6.85
N GLY A 242 -8.67 -23.46 -7.41
CA GLY A 242 -9.77 -22.73 -8.08
C GLY A 242 -10.06 -23.30 -9.47
N PRO A 243 -10.86 -22.58 -10.29
CA PRO A 243 -11.55 -21.33 -9.93
C PRO A 243 -12.65 -21.55 -8.88
N TRP A 244 -12.65 -20.71 -7.83
CA TRP A 244 -13.62 -20.79 -6.75
C TRP A 244 -14.79 -19.81 -6.95
N PRO A 245 -16.04 -20.21 -6.63
CA PRO A 245 -17.15 -19.27 -6.61
C PRO A 245 -16.90 -18.12 -5.63
N PRO A 246 -16.91 -16.84 -6.08
CA PRO A 246 -16.56 -15.70 -5.25
C PRO A 246 -17.49 -15.50 -4.04
N ASP A 247 -18.76 -15.87 -4.17
CA ASP A 247 -19.79 -15.76 -3.13
C ASP A 247 -19.52 -16.64 -1.91
N THR A 248 -18.75 -17.72 -2.06
CA THR A 248 -18.47 -18.67 -0.97
C THR A 248 -17.01 -18.69 -0.53
N MET A 249 -16.07 -18.29 -1.37
CA MET A 249 -14.65 -18.39 -1.06
C MET A 249 -14.18 -17.51 0.11
N PHE A 250 -14.91 -16.43 0.44
CA PHE A 250 -14.56 -15.51 1.51
C PHE A 250 -15.20 -15.84 2.86
N THR A 251 -15.92 -16.95 2.98
CA THR A 251 -16.47 -17.42 4.25
C THR A 251 -15.35 -17.75 5.24
N ALA A 252 -15.63 -17.69 6.55
CA ALA A 252 -14.64 -17.99 7.60
C ALA A 252 -14.01 -19.39 7.47
N ALA A 253 -14.78 -20.37 7.00
CA ALA A 253 -14.30 -21.72 6.75
C ALA A 253 -13.41 -21.81 5.51
N ALA A 254 -13.77 -21.14 4.41
CA ALA A 254 -13.00 -21.15 3.18
C ALA A 254 -11.66 -20.44 3.34
N ARG A 255 -11.61 -19.27 4.00
CA ARG A 255 -10.38 -18.50 4.25
C ARG A 255 -9.27 -19.26 5.01
N LYS A 256 -9.60 -20.32 5.71
CA LYS A 256 -8.59 -21.22 6.35
C LYS A 256 -7.82 -22.10 5.36
N ARG A 257 -8.30 -22.21 4.12
CA ARG A 257 -7.72 -23.10 3.11
C ARG A 257 -6.65 -22.43 2.24
N TYR A 258 -6.54 -21.10 2.28
CA TYR A 258 -5.58 -20.34 1.48
C TYR A 258 -4.95 -19.20 2.27
N ASP A 259 -3.89 -18.64 1.76
CA ASP A 259 -3.14 -17.55 2.35
C ASP A 259 -3.42 -16.21 1.64
N VAL A 260 -3.89 -16.28 0.38
CA VAL A 260 -4.26 -15.12 -0.44
C VAL A 260 -5.31 -15.50 -1.47
N ALA A 261 -6.26 -14.60 -1.76
CA ALA A 261 -7.21 -14.72 -2.85
C ALA A 261 -6.76 -13.88 -4.06
N ILE A 262 -6.69 -14.49 -5.24
CA ILE A 262 -6.45 -13.83 -6.51
C ILE A 262 -7.81 -13.57 -7.15
N CYS A 263 -8.17 -12.30 -7.29
CA CYS A 263 -9.48 -11.83 -7.74
C CYS A 263 -9.38 -11.21 -9.13
N MET A 264 -10.39 -11.41 -9.96
CA MET A 264 -10.33 -11.00 -11.37
C MET A 264 -10.45 -9.47 -11.54
N TYR A 265 -11.16 -8.80 -10.63
CA TYR A 265 -11.37 -7.36 -10.68
C TYR A 265 -11.40 -6.71 -9.30
N HIS A 266 -11.29 -5.39 -9.30
CA HIS A 266 -11.11 -4.56 -8.11
C HIS A 266 -12.12 -4.86 -6.99
N ASP A 267 -13.42 -4.73 -7.26
CA ASP A 267 -14.44 -4.85 -6.22
C ASP A 267 -14.62 -6.30 -5.73
N GLN A 268 -14.32 -7.30 -6.55
CA GLN A 268 -14.30 -8.71 -6.15
C GLN A 268 -13.26 -8.94 -5.03
N ALA A 269 -12.15 -8.19 -5.07
CA ALA A 269 -11.11 -8.23 -4.06
C ALA A 269 -11.46 -7.35 -2.83
N LEU A 270 -11.85 -6.11 -3.07
CA LEU A 270 -11.92 -5.11 -2.01
C LEU A 270 -13.19 -5.19 -1.17
N ILE A 271 -14.33 -5.54 -1.76
CA ILE A 271 -15.60 -5.67 -1.01
C ILE A 271 -15.45 -6.67 0.14
N PRO A 272 -15.02 -7.93 -0.07
CA PRO A 272 -14.90 -8.88 1.04
C PRO A 272 -13.90 -8.45 2.09
N LEU A 273 -12.75 -7.90 1.71
CA LEU A 273 -11.77 -7.45 2.70
C LEU A 273 -12.30 -6.29 3.53
N LYS A 274 -12.85 -5.25 2.89
CA LYS A 274 -13.38 -4.07 3.58
C LYS A 274 -14.60 -4.39 4.43
N THR A 275 -15.39 -5.38 4.05
CA THR A 275 -16.51 -5.86 4.86
C THR A 275 -16.04 -6.58 6.12
N LEU A 276 -14.92 -7.30 6.03
CA LEU A 276 -14.37 -8.05 7.15
C LEU A 276 -13.54 -7.19 8.10
N ASP A 277 -12.75 -6.25 7.55
CA ASP A 277 -11.75 -5.52 8.32
C ASP A 277 -11.33 -4.23 7.59
N MET A 278 -12.19 -3.22 7.64
CA MET A 278 -11.95 -1.95 6.95
C MET A 278 -10.78 -1.16 7.56
N ASP A 279 -10.68 -1.17 8.88
CA ASP A 279 -9.76 -0.29 9.62
C ASP A 279 -8.30 -0.72 9.51
N HIS A 280 -8.04 -2.03 9.38
CA HIS A 280 -6.69 -2.59 9.27
C HIS A 280 -6.31 -2.99 7.84
N GLY A 281 -7.09 -2.58 6.85
CA GLY A 281 -6.76 -2.78 5.44
C GLY A 281 -5.51 -1.98 5.05
N VAL A 282 -4.45 -2.68 4.64
CA VAL A 282 -3.18 -2.08 4.19
C VAL A 282 -2.96 -2.40 2.74
N ASN A 283 -2.70 -1.36 1.94
CA ASN A 283 -2.27 -1.53 0.56
C ASN A 283 -0.78 -1.83 0.53
N VAL A 284 -0.40 -2.97 -0.05
CA VAL A 284 0.99 -3.41 -0.23
C VAL A 284 1.29 -3.47 -1.71
N THR A 285 2.37 -2.83 -2.15
CA THR A 285 2.85 -3.00 -3.53
C THR A 285 3.85 -4.13 -3.59
N LEU A 286 3.46 -5.25 -4.14
CA LEU A 286 4.32 -6.41 -4.40
C LEU A 286 5.15 -6.20 -5.67
N GLY A 287 6.21 -7.02 -5.85
CA GLY A 287 7.06 -6.98 -7.04
C GLY A 287 8.15 -5.91 -7.02
N LEU A 288 8.15 -5.01 -6.04
CA LEU A 288 9.20 -4.02 -5.87
C LEU A 288 10.44 -4.61 -5.15
N PRO A 289 11.65 -4.10 -5.42
CA PRO A 289 12.86 -4.48 -4.65
C PRO A 289 12.85 -3.94 -3.22
N ILE A 290 11.96 -3.01 -2.91
CA ILE A 290 11.76 -2.42 -1.58
C ILE A 290 10.42 -2.85 -0.98
N VAL A 291 10.28 -2.79 0.34
CA VAL A 291 8.97 -2.89 1.01
C VAL A 291 8.23 -1.57 0.80
N ARG A 292 6.98 -1.66 0.34
CA ARG A 292 6.08 -0.50 0.27
C ARG A 292 4.71 -0.84 0.78
N THR A 293 4.23 -0.04 1.74
CA THR A 293 2.85 -0.08 2.24
C THR A 293 2.19 1.29 2.21
N SER A 294 0.89 1.33 2.31
CA SER A 294 0.12 2.55 2.54
C SER A 294 -1.21 2.25 3.23
N PRO A 295 -1.79 3.20 3.96
CA PRO A 295 -3.18 3.11 4.37
C PRO A 295 -4.11 3.02 3.15
N ASP A 296 -5.31 2.48 3.35
CA ASP A 296 -6.32 2.32 2.30
C ASP A 296 -7.42 3.40 2.39
N HIS A 297 -7.01 4.65 2.60
CA HIS A 297 -7.88 5.84 2.56
C HIS A 297 -7.26 6.94 1.70
N GLY A 298 -8.06 7.95 1.35
CA GLY A 298 -7.62 9.12 0.58
C GLY A 298 -7.11 10.27 1.45
N THR A 299 -6.95 11.43 0.82
CA THR A 299 -6.49 12.67 1.45
C THR A 299 -7.46 13.27 2.45
N ALA A 300 -8.74 12.91 2.38
CA ALA A 300 -9.82 13.31 3.29
C ALA A 300 -9.81 14.81 3.63
N PHE A 301 -9.85 15.64 2.59
CA PHE A 301 -9.76 17.10 2.71
C PHE A 301 -10.86 17.73 3.56
N ASP A 302 -12.03 17.09 3.61
CA ASP A 302 -13.19 17.52 4.39
C ASP A 302 -12.95 17.50 5.91
N ILE A 303 -12.06 16.65 6.38
CA ILE A 303 -11.71 16.52 7.81
C ILE A 303 -10.28 17.00 8.12
N ALA A 304 -9.50 17.40 7.12
CA ALA A 304 -8.11 17.83 7.32
C ALA A 304 -8.02 19.03 8.29
N GLY A 305 -7.10 18.97 9.25
CA GLY A 305 -6.88 20.00 10.26
C GLY A 305 -7.94 20.08 11.36
N LYS A 306 -8.93 19.17 11.37
CA LYS A 306 -9.97 19.15 12.39
C LYS A 306 -9.65 18.27 13.60
N GLY A 307 -8.55 17.55 13.58
CA GLY A 307 -8.13 16.70 14.70
C GLY A 307 -8.99 15.45 14.90
N VAL A 308 -9.76 15.03 13.90
CA VAL A 308 -10.69 13.89 13.99
C VAL A 308 -10.28 12.70 13.12
N ALA A 309 -9.17 12.81 12.39
CA ALA A 309 -8.69 11.71 11.54
C ALA A 309 -8.25 10.51 12.38
N ASP A 310 -8.70 9.32 12.00
CA ASP A 310 -8.32 8.07 12.64
C ASP A 310 -6.97 7.59 12.12
N VAL A 311 -6.06 7.29 13.02
CA VAL A 311 -4.68 6.88 12.71
C VAL A 311 -4.53 5.37 12.48
N THR A 312 -5.56 4.58 12.76
CA THR A 312 -5.50 3.11 12.78
C THR A 312 -4.95 2.51 11.48
N SER A 313 -5.44 2.97 10.33
CA SER A 313 -4.97 2.46 9.03
C SER A 313 -3.51 2.81 8.74
N LEU A 314 -3.02 4.00 9.15
CA LEU A 314 -1.59 4.34 9.01
C LEU A 314 -0.72 3.52 9.97
N LEU A 315 -1.18 3.29 11.21
CA LEU A 315 -0.47 2.42 12.16
C LEU A 315 -0.34 1.01 11.60
N ALA A 316 -1.43 0.44 11.09
CA ALA A 316 -1.41 -0.88 10.46
C ALA A 316 -0.43 -0.93 9.27
N ALA A 317 -0.36 0.14 8.45
CA ALA A 317 0.57 0.22 7.34
C ALA A 317 2.03 0.29 7.80
N ILE A 318 2.34 1.04 8.86
CA ILE A 318 3.69 1.14 9.44
C ILE A 318 4.09 -0.19 10.08
N GLU A 319 3.23 -0.80 10.87
CA GLU A 319 3.49 -2.08 11.54
C GLU A 319 3.71 -3.20 10.53
N LEU A 320 2.87 -3.30 9.51
CA LEU A 320 3.06 -4.27 8.44
C LEU A 320 4.37 -4.03 7.68
N ALA A 321 4.70 -2.78 7.32
CA ALA A 321 5.98 -2.46 6.68
C ALA A 321 7.17 -2.91 7.52
N GLY A 322 7.14 -2.67 8.83
CA GLY A 322 8.17 -3.11 9.76
C GLY A 322 8.32 -4.62 9.81
N ALA A 323 7.20 -5.35 9.87
CA ALA A 323 7.19 -6.80 9.87
C ALA A 323 7.74 -7.40 8.56
N LEU A 324 7.34 -6.84 7.40
CA LEU A 324 7.85 -7.26 6.09
C LEU A 324 9.35 -6.96 5.93
N ALA A 325 9.79 -5.79 6.39
CA ALA A 325 11.19 -5.39 6.31
C ALA A 325 12.11 -6.25 7.19
N ALA A 326 11.66 -6.64 8.37
CA ALA A 326 12.42 -7.52 9.25
C ALA A 326 12.74 -8.88 8.59
N ARG A 327 11.78 -9.44 7.85
CA ARG A 327 11.95 -10.71 7.13
C ARG A 327 12.89 -10.65 5.93
N ARG A 328 13.06 -9.49 5.31
CA ARG A 328 14.02 -9.31 4.19
C ARG A 328 15.48 -9.27 4.65
N VAL A 329 15.74 -9.13 5.94
CA VAL A 329 17.09 -9.05 6.51
C VAL A 329 17.58 -10.44 6.98
N GLU A 330 16.65 -11.37 7.21
CA GLU A 330 16.93 -12.78 7.49
C GLU A 330 17.25 -13.56 6.22
#